data_f8682f76a88c4fee13fdfdc61907bcf3
#
_entry.id   f8682f76a88c4fee13fdfdc61907bcf3
#
_cell.length_a   1.000
_cell.length_b   1.000
_cell.length_c   1.000
_cell.angle_alpha   90.00
_cell.angle_beta   90.00
_cell.angle_gamma   90.00
#
_symmetry.space_group_name_H-M   'P 1'
#
loop_
_entity.id
_entity.type
_entity.pdbx_description
1 polymer ?
#
loop_
_entity_poly.entity_id
_entity_poly.type
_entity_poly.pdbx_seq_one_letter_code
_entity_poly.pdbx_strand_id
1 'polypeptide(L)'
;MSLLTNLGVAGLRMMSSRFLAGLLIAVFAATTAGAVEYAGVPAGTLTSVLANDADNAPIAVIRYAMRVTPVTQLELQQFVVAHPEWQRGRIARTFADGGYLQQWRTPVDLGDAALGQRPATNVSWFAAQAFCEAEGGRLPTWAQWEYAAAADATRRDARGDPAWLAKILAWYARPATTALPAVGGAANVYGVRDLHGLVWEWVDDFNALLVSPDSRTGDDPEKLKFCGAGAINLQDRQNYAVLMRIALLSSLDAADSTSSLGFRCVRSLPTETP
;
A
#
# COMPACT_ATOMS: atom_id res chain seq x y z
N MET A 1 -5.44 -99.64 39.49
CA MET A 1 -6.66 -99.88 38.75
C MET A 1 -6.95 -98.65 38.00
N SER A 2 -6.60 -98.63 36.70
CA SER A 2 -7.50 -98.54 35.57
C SER A 2 -8.43 -97.32 35.59
N LEU A 3 -8.53 -96.47 34.66
CA LEU A 3 -8.64 -96.51 33.19
C LEU A 3 -8.53 -95.05 32.67
N LEU A 4 -7.71 -94.67 31.71
CA LEU A 4 -8.03 -94.55 30.31
C LEU A 4 -9.06 -93.47 29.90
N THR A 5 -8.56 -92.52 29.17
CA THR A 5 -8.88 -91.96 27.83
C THR A 5 -9.91 -90.90 27.72
N ASN A 6 -9.65 -89.78 27.18
CA ASN A 6 -9.80 -89.54 25.74
C ASN A 6 -9.38 -88.17 25.32
N LEU A 7 -8.70 -88.10 24.22
CA LEU A 7 -8.34 -86.90 23.49
C LEU A 7 -9.55 -86.19 22.87
N GLY A 8 -9.66 -84.91 23.01
CA GLY A 8 -10.55 -84.09 22.22
C GLY A 8 -9.77 -82.90 21.58
N VAL A 9 -9.45 -83.08 20.29
CA VAL A 9 -8.82 -82.03 19.45
C VAL A 9 -9.92 -81.02 19.13
N ALA A 10 -9.81 -79.81 19.63
CA ALA A 10 -10.64 -78.70 19.21
C ALA A 10 -9.78 -77.62 18.44
N GLY A 11 -10.15 -77.48 17.18
CA GLY A 11 -9.43 -76.63 16.21
C GLY A 11 -9.39 -75.18 16.59
N LEU A 12 -8.20 -74.68 16.45
CA LEU A 12 -7.88 -73.28 16.60
C LEU A 12 -8.31 -72.53 15.34
N ARG A 13 -9.45 -71.80 15.36
CA ARG A 13 -9.85 -70.90 14.30
C ARG A 13 -9.02 -69.60 14.44
N MET A 14 -8.09 -69.42 13.52
CA MET A 14 -7.41 -68.14 13.27
C MET A 14 -8.42 -67.10 12.77
N MET A 15 -8.82 -66.13 13.63
CA MET A 15 -9.51 -64.91 13.22
C MET A 15 -8.47 -63.93 12.69
N SER A 16 -8.40 -63.83 11.38
CA SER A 16 -7.62 -62.77 10.71
C SER A 16 -8.30 -61.42 10.95
N SER A 17 -7.77 -60.63 11.89
CA SER A 17 -8.14 -59.23 12.07
C SER A 17 -7.48 -58.41 11.00
N ARG A 18 -8.25 -58.05 9.96
CA ARG A 18 -7.84 -57.05 8.94
C ARG A 18 -7.95 -55.66 9.56
N PHE A 19 -6.84 -55.11 10.02
CA PHE A 19 -6.73 -53.70 10.33
C PHE A 19 -6.79 -52.89 9.01
N LEU A 20 -7.94 -52.29 8.72
CA LEU A 20 -8.05 -51.21 7.73
C LEU A 20 -7.36 -49.97 8.35
N ALA A 21 -6.13 -49.74 7.96
CA ALA A 21 -5.48 -48.45 8.18
C ALA A 21 -6.14 -47.41 7.27
N GLY A 22 -7.11 -46.68 7.81
CA GLY A 22 -7.68 -45.51 7.13
C GLY A 22 -6.64 -44.40 7.03
N LEU A 23 -6.10 -44.21 5.83
CA LEU A 23 -5.24 -43.08 5.50
C LEU A 23 -6.11 -41.80 5.47
N LEU A 24 -6.12 -41.04 6.54
CA LEU A 24 -6.71 -39.71 6.58
C LEU A 24 -5.80 -38.76 5.78
N ILE A 25 -6.13 -38.59 4.49
CA ILE A 25 -5.52 -37.52 3.68
C ILE A 25 -6.12 -36.21 4.19
N ALA A 26 -5.38 -35.50 5.03
CA ALA A 26 -5.68 -34.11 5.37
C ALA A 26 -5.46 -33.26 4.11
N VAL A 27 -6.55 -32.93 3.42
CA VAL A 27 -6.51 -31.92 2.35
C VAL A 27 -6.28 -30.58 3.02
N PHE A 28 -5.04 -30.14 3.07
CA PHE A 28 -4.70 -28.76 3.34
C PHE A 28 -5.26 -27.94 2.17
N ALA A 29 -6.37 -27.28 2.34
CA ALA A 29 -6.81 -26.22 1.47
C ALA A 29 -5.76 -25.10 1.58
N ALA A 30 -4.81 -25.07 0.65
CA ALA A 30 -3.95 -23.93 0.45
C ALA A 30 -4.88 -22.77 0.06
N THR A 31 -5.17 -21.87 0.99
CA THR A 31 -5.74 -20.57 0.67
C THR A 31 -4.72 -19.90 -0.24
N THR A 32 -4.99 -19.90 -1.55
CA THR A 32 -4.24 -19.09 -2.50
C THR A 32 -4.43 -17.65 -2.04
N ALA A 33 -3.40 -17.08 -1.40
CA ALA A 33 -3.29 -15.63 -1.30
C ALA A 33 -3.48 -15.13 -2.73
N GLY A 34 -4.53 -14.36 -3.00
CA GLY A 34 -4.80 -13.83 -4.34
C GLY A 34 -3.54 -13.14 -4.82
N ALA A 35 -3.11 -13.45 -6.05
CA ALA A 35 -1.94 -12.82 -6.62
C ALA A 35 -2.12 -11.29 -6.56
N VAL A 36 -1.11 -10.59 -6.05
CA VAL A 36 -1.12 -9.12 -5.97
C VAL A 36 -1.33 -8.55 -7.36
N GLU A 37 -2.40 -7.77 -7.52
CA GLU A 37 -2.79 -7.25 -8.82
C GLU A 37 -2.09 -5.92 -9.10
N TYR A 38 -1.45 -5.83 -10.26
CA TYR A 38 -0.81 -4.62 -10.78
C TYR A 38 -1.46 -4.22 -12.11
N ALA A 39 -1.84 -2.96 -12.23
CA ALA A 39 -2.39 -2.38 -13.46
C ALA A 39 -1.31 -1.64 -14.23
N GLY A 40 -1.26 -1.84 -15.55
CA GLY A 40 -0.34 -1.13 -16.43
C GLY A 40 -0.78 0.31 -16.65
N VAL A 41 0.09 1.26 -16.28
CA VAL A 41 -0.11 2.70 -16.56
C VAL A 41 0.81 3.06 -17.73
N PRO A 42 0.26 3.56 -18.86
CA PRO A 42 1.05 3.88 -20.05
C PRO A 42 1.98 5.08 -19.81
N ALA A 43 2.99 5.21 -20.64
CA ALA A 43 3.81 6.43 -20.68
C ALA A 43 2.98 7.65 -21.09
N GLY A 44 3.41 8.82 -20.63
CA GLY A 44 2.76 10.08 -20.95
C GLY A 44 3.47 11.27 -20.33
N THR A 45 2.76 12.36 -20.18
CA THR A 45 3.26 13.58 -19.56
C THR A 45 2.31 14.08 -18.49
N LEU A 46 2.88 14.57 -17.39
CA LEU A 46 2.17 15.23 -16.30
C LEU A 46 2.46 16.73 -16.36
N THR A 47 1.44 17.56 -16.55
CA THR A 47 1.57 19.00 -16.29
C THR A 47 1.54 19.20 -14.79
N SER A 48 2.69 19.58 -14.22
CA SER A 48 2.83 19.81 -12.79
C SER A 48 2.15 21.11 -12.37
N VAL A 49 1.63 21.13 -11.14
CA VAL A 49 1.16 22.37 -10.48
C VAL A 49 2.30 23.07 -9.77
N LEU A 50 3.42 22.37 -9.56
CA LEU A 50 4.64 22.94 -9.04
C LEU A 50 5.37 23.62 -10.21
N ALA A 51 5.66 24.89 -10.07
CA ALA A 51 6.55 25.60 -10.98
C ALA A 51 7.99 25.06 -10.77
N ASN A 52 8.25 23.90 -11.36
CA ASN A 52 9.61 23.37 -11.44
C ASN A 52 10.21 23.97 -12.68
N ASP A 53 11.15 24.89 -12.49
CA ASP A 53 11.94 25.56 -13.50
C ASP A 53 11.21 26.56 -14.40
N ALA A 54 11.99 27.48 -14.98
CA ALA A 54 11.55 28.65 -15.71
C ALA A 54 10.60 28.37 -16.89
N ASP A 55 10.36 27.10 -17.25
CA ASP A 55 9.66 26.76 -18.49
C ASP A 55 8.34 26.01 -18.30
N ASN A 56 7.88 25.71 -17.06
CA ASN A 56 6.67 24.88 -16.82
C ASN A 56 6.59 23.62 -17.70
N ALA A 57 7.74 23.00 -18.00
CA ALA A 57 7.81 21.85 -18.88
C ALA A 57 7.04 20.66 -18.30
N PRO A 58 6.22 19.95 -19.11
CA PRO A 58 5.57 18.76 -18.63
C PRO A 58 6.58 17.69 -18.21
N ILE A 59 6.32 17.03 -17.07
CA ILE A 59 7.13 15.93 -16.56
C ILE A 59 6.84 14.67 -17.38
N ALA A 60 7.88 14.07 -17.97
CA ALA A 60 7.74 12.80 -18.66
C ALA A 60 7.54 11.66 -17.66
N VAL A 61 6.47 10.87 -17.84
CA VAL A 61 6.18 9.67 -17.05
C VAL A 61 6.42 8.45 -17.94
N ILE A 62 7.41 7.64 -17.57
CA ILE A 62 7.70 6.37 -18.25
C ILE A 62 6.63 5.35 -17.86
N ARG A 63 6.26 4.42 -18.77
CA ARG A 63 5.31 3.33 -18.46
C ARG A 63 5.74 2.51 -17.23
N TYR A 64 4.79 2.15 -16.41
CA TYR A 64 5.00 1.37 -15.18
C TYR A 64 3.77 0.54 -14.83
N ALA A 65 3.89 -0.38 -13.91
CA ALA A 65 2.77 -1.07 -13.31
C ALA A 65 2.56 -0.55 -11.89
N MET A 66 1.31 -0.26 -11.52
CA MET A 66 0.93 0.22 -10.19
C MET A 66 0.01 -0.80 -9.52
N ARG A 67 0.19 -1.07 -8.23
CA ARG A 67 -0.78 -1.88 -7.47
C ARG A 67 -2.18 -1.30 -7.66
N VAL A 68 -3.14 -2.18 -7.94
CA VAL A 68 -4.53 -1.78 -8.17
C VAL A 68 -5.12 -1.11 -6.94
N THR A 69 -4.81 -1.60 -5.74
CA THR A 69 -5.23 -1.03 -4.45
C THR A 69 -4.03 -0.63 -3.61
N PRO A 70 -4.21 0.24 -2.60
CA PRO A 70 -3.22 0.40 -1.54
C PRO A 70 -2.93 -0.95 -0.88
N VAL A 71 -1.74 -1.06 -0.25
CA VAL A 71 -1.40 -2.22 0.59
C VAL A 71 -2.40 -2.30 1.74
N THR A 72 -2.86 -3.52 2.03
CA THR A 72 -3.81 -3.78 3.11
C THR A 72 -3.11 -4.08 4.43
N GLN A 73 -3.86 -3.96 5.54
CA GLN A 73 -3.37 -4.33 6.88
C GLN A 73 -2.94 -5.80 6.95
N LEU A 74 -3.66 -6.70 6.28
CA LEU A 74 -3.33 -8.13 6.24
C LEU A 74 -2.01 -8.39 5.49
N GLU A 75 -1.81 -7.74 4.35
CA GLU A 75 -0.57 -7.87 3.56
C GLU A 75 0.63 -7.33 4.34
N LEU A 76 0.46 -6.16 4.99
CA LEU A 76 1.50 -5.60 5.85
C LEU A 76 1.79 -6.51 7.05
N GLN A 77 0.77 -7.12 7.66
CA GLN A 77 0.95 -8.09 8.74
C GLN A 77 1.79 -9.29 8.28
N GLN A 78 1.48 -9.85 7.10
CA GLN A 78 2.25 -10.97 6.54
C GLN A 78 3.72 -10.58 6.32
N PHE A 79 3.96 -9.38 5.80
CA PHE A 79 5.31 -8.85 5.64
C PHE A 79 6.04 -8.72 6.98
N VAL A 80 5.45 -8.10 7.99
CA VAL A 80 6.05 -7.89 9.31
C VAL A 80 6.31 -9.22 10.05
N VAL A 81 5.49 -10.24 9.80
CA VAL A 81 5.72 -11.60 10.33
C VAL A 81 6.95 -12.23 9.65
N ALA A 82 7.08 -12.07 8.34
CA ALA A 82 8.20 -12.61 7.55
C ALA A 82 9.51 -11.83 7.79
N HIS A 83 9.42 -10.54 8.17
CA HIS A 83 10.54 -9.61 8.37
C HIS A 83 10.52 -9.01 9.78
N PRO A 84 11.02 -9.76 10.80
CA PRO A 84 10.91 -9.36 12.21
C PRO A 84 11.57 -8.03 12.57
N GLU A 85 12.54 -7.57 11.80
CA GLU A 85 13.19 -6.26 11.93
C GLU A 85 12.22 -5.09 11.78
N TRP A 86 11.11 -5.28 11.05
CA TRP A 86 10.03 -4.31 10.86
C TRP A 86 8.90 -4.43 11.90
N GLN A 87 9.03 -5.25 12.91
CA GLN A 87 8.04 -5.36 13.98
C GLN A 87 8.07 -4.15 14.91
N ARG A 88 6.89 -3.69 15.33
CA ARG A 88 6.78 -2.68 16.38
C ARG A 88 7.56 -3.11 17.62
N GLY A 89 8.45 -2.25 18.11
CA GLY A 89 9.34 -2.53 19.24
C GLY A 89 10.68 -3.18 18.87
N ARG A 90 10.85 -3.61 17.60
CA ARG A 90 12.16 -4.06 17.06
C ARG A 90 12.75 -3.08 16.05
N ILE A 91 11.89 -2.42 15.29
CA ILE A 91 12.30 -1.38 14.34
C ILE A 91 13.10 -0.28 15.07
N ALA A 92 14.21 0.16 14.48
CA ALA A 92 15.00 1.25 15.04
C ALA A 92 14.22 2.58 15.02
N ARG A 93 14.37 3.39 16.05
CA ARG A 93 13.67 4.69 16.19
C ARG A 93 13.97 5.69 15.06
N THR A 94 15.06 5.51 14.36
CA THR A 94 15.41 6.28 13.17
C THR A 94 14.56 5.93 11.97
N PHE A 95 13.89 4.77 11.97
CA PHE A 95 13.07 4.27 10.87
C PHE A 95 11.56 4.34 11.16
N ALA A 96 11.16 4.56 12.40
CA ALA A 96 9.75 4.71 12.74
C ALA A 96 9.56 5.46 14.07
N ASP A 97 8.53 6.28 14.12
CA ASP A 97 8.10 7.01 15.32
C ASP A 97 7.30 6.13 16.30
N GLY A 98 6.78 6.74 17.37
CA GLY A 98 5.95 6.05 18.37
C GLY A 98 4.57 5.61 17.87
N GLY A 99 4.10 6.17 16.75
CA GLY A 99 2.82 5.84 16.13
C GLY A 99 2.83 4.57 15.26
N TYR A 100 4.03 4.05 14.96
CA TYR A 100 4.21 2.92 14.06
C TYR A 100 3.45 1.67 14.53
N LEU A 101 2.52 1.19 13.69
CA LEU A 101 1.65 0.02 13.93
C LEU A 101 0.96 0.04 15.32
N GLN A 102 0.75 1.22 15.89
CA GLN A 102 0.16 1.35 17.25
C GLN A 102 -1.28 0.82 17.33
N GLN A 103 -2.01 0.80 16.22
CA GLN A 103 -3.39 0.30 16.14
C GLN A 103 -3.48 -1.23 16.20
N TRP A 104 -2.37 -1.96 16.04
CA TRP A 104 -2.34 -3.41 16.14
C TRP A 104 -2.35 -3.87 17.60
N ARG A 105 -3.02 -4.97 17.89
CA ARG A 105 -3.08 -5.55 19.23
C ARG A 105 -1.68 -5.95 19.75
N THR A 106 -0.90 -6.63 18.91
CA THR A 106 0.49 -7.00 19.20
C THR A 106 1.40 -6.61 18.02
N PRO A 107 2.73 -6.73 18.14
CA PRO A 107 3.65 -6.45 17.02
C PRO A 107 3.38 -7.25 15.73
N VAL A 108 2.61 -8.33 15.81
CA VAL A 108 2.35 -9.27 14.69
C VAL A 108 0.87 -9.62 14.52
N ASP A 109 -0.04 -8.96 15.25
CA ASP A 109 -1.46 -9.31 15.26
C ASP A 109 -2.32 -8.04 15.19
N LEU A 110 -3.17 -7.96 14.16
CA LEU A 110 -4.14 -6.89 13.95
C LEU A 110 -5.17 -6.77 15.09
N GLY A 111 -5.48 -7.88 15.76
CA GLY A 111 -6.52 -7.97 16.79
C GLY A 111 -7.89 -8.29 16.26
N ASP A 112 -8.33 -7.67 15.17
CA ASP A 112 -9.61 -7.91 14.51
C ASP A 112 -9.37 -8.26 13.04
N ALA A 113 -9.79 -9.44 12.61
CA ALA A 113 -9.66 -9.91 11.22
C ALA A 113 -10.41 -8.99 10.22
N ALA A 114 -11.48 -8.31 10.66
CA ALA A 114 -12.21 -7.35 9.83
C ALA A 114 -11.34 -6.13 9.41
N LEU A 115 -10.26 -5.87 10.13
CA LEU A 115 -9.29 -4.82 9.75
C LEU A 115 -8.42 -5.23 8.55
N GLY A 116 -8.32 -6.54 8.28
CA GLY A 116 -7.39 -7.09 7.30
C GLY A 116 -7.49 -6.46 5.91
N GLN A 117 -8.69 -6.15 5.45
CA GLN A 117 -8.95 -5.56 4.12
C GLN A 117 -8.93 -4.02 4.11
N ARG A 118 -8.66 -3.38 5.24
CA ARG A 118 -8.47 -1.92 5.29
C ARG A 118 -7.06 -1.56 4.81
N PRO A 119 -6.85 -0.33 4.32
CA PRO A 119 -5.51 0.10 3.92
C PRO A 119 -4.54 0.06 5.11
N ALA A 120 -3.32 -0.35 4.86
CA ALA A 120 -2.22 -0.26 5.81
C ALA A 120 -1.94 1.21 6.13
N THR A 121 -2.01 1.56 7.40
CA THR A 121 -1.71 2.91 7.93
C THR A 121 -0.83 2.81 9.16
N ASN A 122 -0.43 3.93 9.73
CA ASN A 122 0.56 3.97 10.80
C ASN A 122 1.86 3.26 10.39
N VAL A 123 2.32 3.53 9.19
CA VAL A 123 3.51 2.96 8.58
C VAL A 123 4.46 4.08 8.15
N SER A 124 5.74 3.95 8.48
CA SER A 124 6.76 4.90 8.07
C SER A 124 7.12 4.74 6.59
N TRP A 125 7.71 5.77 5.99
CA TRP A 125 8.23 5.69 4.62
C TRP A 125 9.22 4.53 4.45
N PHE A 126 10.11 4.33 5.41
CA PHE A 126 11.12 3.25 5.39
C PHE A 126 10.47 1.87 5.34
N ALA A 127 9.45 1.63 6.18
CA ALA A 127 8.75 0.35 6.19
C ALA A 127 7.91 0.14 4.93
N ALA A 128 7.30 1.20 4.40
CA ALA A 128 6.56 1.17 3.14
C ALA A 128 7.48 0.84 1.95
N GLN A 129 8.67 1.46 1.90
CA GLN A 129 9.68 1.19 0.88
C GLN A 129 10.18 -0.26 0.97
N ALA A 130 10.54 -0.73 2.17
CA ALA A 130 11.00 -2.11 2.38
C ALA A 130 9.93 -3.16 2.00
N PHE A 131 8.65 -2.88 2.29
CA PHE A 131 7.55 -3.72 1.82
C PHE A 131 7.53 -3.81 0.29
N CYS A 132 7.59 -2.67 -0.40
CA CYS A 132 7.55 -2.64 -1.85
C CYS A 132 8.76 -3.34 -2.49
N GLU A 133 9.94 -3.21 -1.89
CA GLU A 133 11.17 -3.92 -2.32
C GLU A 133 11.02 -5.44 -2.15
N ALA A 134 10.43 -5.90 -1.05
CA ALA A 134 10.15 -7.32 -0.81
C ALA A 134 9.18 -7.91 -1.86
N GLU A 135 8.30 -7.08 -2.43
CA GLU A 135 7.43 -7.45 -3.56
C GLU A 135 8.12 -7.35 -4.93
N GLY A 136 9.38 -6.92 -5.00
CA GLY A 136 10.09 -6.66 -6.25
C GLY A 136 9.66 -5.38 -6.96
N GLY A 137 9.22 -4.38 -6.17
CA GLY A 137 8.82 -3.05 -6.62
C GLY A 137 9.48 -1.94 -5.81
N ARG A 138 8.86 -0.77 -5.82
CA ARG A 138 9.25 0.41 -5.03
C ARG A 138 8.04 1.29 -4.79
N LEU A 139 8.15 2.31 -3.97
CA LEU A 139 7.16 3.37 -3.90
C LEU A 139 7.07 4.11 -5.25
N PRO A 140 5.88 4.62 -5.65
CA PRO A 140 5.76 5.47 -6.81
C PRO A 140 6.50 6.79 -6.57
N THR A 141 7.06 7.40 -7.61
CA THR A 141 7.40 8.83 -7.53
C THR A 141 6.13 9.65 -7.46
N TRP A 142 6.22 10.88 -6.94
CA TRP A 142 5.09 11.81 -6.93
C TRP A 142 4.49 11.97 -8.33
N ALA A 143 5.32 12.15 -9.35
CA ALA A 143 4.85 12.30 -10.73
C ALA A 143 4.09 11.05 -11.22
N GLN A 144 4.53 9.85 -10.89
CA GLN A 144 3.81 8.62 -11.22
C GLN A 144 2.47 8.55 -10.50
N TRP A 145 2.46 8.88 -9.20
CA TRP A 145 1.24 8.84 -8.42
C TRP A 145 0.21 9.86 -8.94
N GLU A 146 0.60 11.12 -9.15
CA GLU A 146 -0.28 12.18 -9.66
C GLU A 146 -0.77 11.91 -11.07
N TYR A 147 0.07 11.34 -11.95
CA TYR A 147 -0.33 10.98 -13.29
C TYR A 147 -1.45 9.92 -13.29
N ALA A 148 -1.32 8.89 -12.46
CA ALA A 148 -2.39 7.88 -12.30
C ALA A 148 -3.63 8.47 -11.61
N ALA A 149 -3.44 9.36 -10.64
CA ALA A 149 -4.50 9.98 -9.85
C ALA A 149 -5.28 11.07 -10.59
N ALA A 150 -4.72 11.65 -11.66
CA ALA A 150 -5.43 12.58 -12.52
C ALA A 150 -6.60 11.93 -13.28
N ALA A 151 -6.60 10.59 -13.41
CA ALA A 151 -7.59 9.86 -14.19
C ALA A 151 -8.90 9.57 -13.42
N ASP A 152 -10.01 9.60 -14.13
CA ASP A 152 -11.28 9.05 -13.66
C ASP A 152 -11.64 7.72 -14.39
N ALA A 153 -12.85 7.25 -14.25
CA ALA A 153 -13.28 5.99 -14.85
C ALA A 153 -13.22 5.96 -16.39
N THR A 154 -13.18 7.12 -17.05
CA THR A 154 -13.31 7.26 -18.50
C THR A 154 -12.22 8.11 -19.14
N ARG A 155 -11.59 9.00 -18.39
CA ARG A 155 -10.61 9.97 -18.87
C ARG A 155 -9.26 9.77 -18.19
N ARG A 156 -8.20 9.99 -18.94
CA ARG A 156 -6.82 9.95 -18.42
C ARG A 156 -6.47 11.17 -17.59
N ASP A 157 -7.12 12.28 -17.83
CA ASP A 157 -7.01 13.51 -17.04
C ASP A 157 -8.40 14.11 -16.82
N ALA A 158 -8.86 14.10 -15.59
CA ALA A 158 -10.14 14.62 -15.15
C ALA A 158 -10.00 15.89 -14.29
N ARG A 159 -8.78 16.41 -14.11
CA ARG A 159 -8.48 17.55 -13.23
C ARG A 159 -9.24 18.83 -13.61
N GLY A 160 -9.58 18.99 -14.89
CA GLY A 160 -10.41 20.09 -15.38
C GLY A 160 -11.92 19.93 -15.15
N ASP A 161 -12.39 18.78 -14.59
CA ASP A 161 -13.82 18.54 -14.35
C ASP A 161 -14.24 19.00 -12.94
N PRO A 162 -15.12 20.00 -12.82
CA PRO A 162 -15.57 20.51 -11.52
C PRO A 162 -16.28 19.46 -10.66
N ALA A 163 -17.00 18.50 -11.28
CA ALA A 163 -17.72 17.46 -10.53
C ALA A 163 -16.74 16.42 -9.95
N TRP A 164 -15.69 16.06 -10.71
CA TRP A 164 -14.62 15.21 -10.22
C TRP A 164 -13.85 15.87 -9.08
N LEU A 165 -13.50 17.17 -9.24
CA LEU A 165 -12.81 17.94 -8.21
C LEU A 165 -13.64 18.05 -6.93
N ALA A 166 -14.96 18.34 -7.04
CA ALA A 166 -15.85 18.43 -5.89
C ALA A 166 -15.89 17.12 -5.08
N LYS A 167 -15.83 15.97 -5.76
CA LYS A 167 -15.75 14.65 -5.12
C LYS A 167 -14.48 14.48 -4.27
N ILE A 168 -13.33 14.90 -4.79
CA ILE A 168 -12.05 14.83 -4.09
C ILE A 168 -12.05 15.80 -2.90
N LEU A 169 -12.52 17.02 -3.07
CA LEU A 169 -12.60 18.00 -2.00
C LEU A 169 -13.56 17.56 -0.88
N ALA A 170 -14.66 16.89 -1.22
CA ALA A 170 -15.56 16.30 -0.23
C ALA A 170 -14.87 15.20 0.60
N TRP A 171 -13.95 14.47 0.02
CA TRP A 171 -13.15 13.51 0.77
C TRP A 171 -12.21 14.20 1.77
N TYR A 172 -11.52 15.27 1.38
CA TYR A 172 -10.65 16.03 2.28
C TYR A 172 -11.41 16.68 3.46
N ALA A 173 -12.69 16.97 3.28
CA ALA A 173 -13.54 17.52 4.32
C ALA A 173 -14.03 16.48 5.35
N ARG A 174 -13.73 15.18 5.18
CA ARG A 174 -14.15 14.16 6.15
C ARG A 174 -13.40 14.29 7.47
N PRO A 175 -14.08 14.06 8.61
CA PRO A 175 -13.39 14.00 9.89
C PRO A 175 -12.32 12.91 9.92
N ALA A 176 -11.15 13.21 10.46
CA ALA A 176 -10.05 12.25 10.60
C ALA A 176 -10.39 11.03 11.50
N THR A 177 -11.44 11.14 12.31
CA THR A 177 -11.93 10.05 13.17
C THR A 177 -12.81 9.03 12.45
N THR A 178 -13.13 9.25 11.18
CA THR A 178 -13.94 8.30 10.41
C THR A 178 -13.15 7.02 10.16
N ALA A 179 -13.73 5.87 10.54
CA ALA A 179 -13.11 4.58 10.29
C ALA A 179 -12.90 4.37 8.78
N LEU A 180 -11.70 3.93 8.40
CA LEU A 180 -11.37 3.66 7.01
C LEU A 180 -12.15 2.43 6.51
N PRO A 181 -12.78 2.48 5.33
CA PRO A 181 -13.39 1.32 4.71
C PRO A 181 -12.32 0.34 4.20
N ALA A 182 -12.75 -0.83 3.74
CA ALA A 182 -11.90 -1.76 2.98
C ALA A 182 -11.45 -1.13 1.66
N VAL A 183 -10.31 -1.60 1.14
CA VAL A 183 -9.82 -1.25 -0.20
C VAL A 183 -10.74 -1.83 -1.28
N GLY A 184 -10.68 -1.30 -2.50
CA GLY A 184 -11.41 -1.85 -3.65
C GLY A 184 -12.56 -0.98 -4.15
N GLY A 185 -12.46 0.33 -3.97
CA GLY A 185 -13.38 1.31 -4.56
C GLY A 185 -13.41 1.29 -6.09
N ALA A 186 -14.06 2.28 -6.69
CA ALA A 186 -14.17 2.37 -8.15
C ALA A 186 -12.80 2.53 -8.82
N ALA A 187 -12.60 1.80 -9.92
CA ALA A 187 -11.38 1.90 -10.71
C ALA A 187 -11.39 3.14 -11.60
N ASN A 188 -10.22 3.71 -11.85
CA ASN A 188 -10.02 4.68 -12.93
C ASN A 188 -9.80 3.96 -14.28
N VAL A 189 -9.59 4.73 -15.35
CA VAL A 189 -9.39 4.19 -16.71
C VAL A 189 -8.19 3.26 -16.85
N TYR A 190 -7.24 3.29 -15.93
CA TYR A 190 -6.09 2.38 -15.88
C TYR A 190 -6.37 1.11 -15.06
N GLY A 191 -7.52 1.01 -14.42
CA GLY A 191 -7.85 -0.10 -13.50
C GLY A 191 -7.39 0.14 -12.06
N VAL A 192 -6.72 1.25 -11.77
CA VAL A 192 -6.24 1.58 -10.43
C VAL A 192 -7.39 2.12 -9.58
N ARG A 193 -7.44 1.72 -8.32
CA ARG A 193 -8.52 2.05 -7.37
C ARG A 193 -7.99 2.86 -6.19
N ASP A 194 -8.89 3.56 -5.52
CA ASP A 194 -8.63 4.21 -4.22
C ASP A 194 -7.51 5.26 -4.19
N LEU A 195 -7.13 5.81 -5.35
CA LEU A 195 -6.15 6.92 -5.39
C LEU A 195 -6.69 8.18 -4.71
N HIS A 196 -8.02 8.35 -4.71
CA HIS A 196 -8.70 9.38 -3.96
C HIS A 196 -9.79 8.77 -3.07
N GLY A 197 -10.01 9.33 -1.90
CA GLY A 197 -11.16 8.97 -1.07
C GLY A 197 -10.90 7.93 0.00
N LEU A 198 -9.69 7.40 0.14
CA LEU A 198 -9.37 6.37 1.14
C LEU A 198 -8.29 6.85 2.11
N VAL A 199 -7.03 6.87 1.72
CA VAL A 199 -5.87 7.33 2.52
C VAL A 199 -4.97 8.23 1.69
N TRP A 200 -4.14 9.00 2.36
CA TRP A 200 -2.94 9.58 1.78
C TRP A 200 -1.93 8.48 1.52
N GLU A 201 -1.02 8.67 0.58
CA GLU A 201 -0.05 7.64 0.24
C GLU A 201 1.37 8.19 0.16
N TRP A 202 2.31 7.44 0.74
CA TRP A 202 3.73 7.71 0.60
C TRP A 202 4.17 7.62 -0.86
N VAL A 203 5.04 8.55 -1.25
CA VAL A 203 5.76 8.53 -2.52
C VAL A 203 7.27 8.50 -2.26
N ASP A 204 8.04 8.02 -3.23
CA ASP A 204 9.48 7.83 -3.11
C ASP A 204 10.23 9.15 -2.82
N ASP A 205 9.83 10.21 -3.51
CA ASP A 205 10.45 11.52 -3.52
C ASP A 205 9.70 12.57 -2.66
N PHE A 206 8.98 12.13 -1.62
CA PHE A 206 8.11 12.99 -0.79
C PHE A 206 8.82 14.22 -0.20
N ASN A 207 10.11 14.11 0.12
CA ASN A 207 10.92 15.16 0.72
C ASN A 207 11.54 16.14 -0.30
N ALA A 208 11.40 15.86 -1.60
CA ALA A 208 11.92 16.70 -2.68
C ALA A 208 10.86 17.62 -3.31
N LEU A 209 9.59 17.51 -2.90
CA LEU A 209 8.46 18.14 -3.58
C LEU A 209 8.48 19.67 -3.53
N LEU A 210 9.07 20.26 -2.50
CA LEU A 210 9.19 21.72 -2.32
C LEU A 210 10.63 22.26 -2.52
N VAL A 211 11.57 21.40 -2.88
CA VAL A 211 12.97 21.80 -3.06
C VAL A 211 13.17 22.24 -4.51
N SER A 212 13.26 23.56 -4.74
CA SER A 212 13.76 24.09 -6.01
C SER A 212 15.27 23.82 -6.14
N PRO A 213 15.81 23.53 -7.34
CA PRO A 213 17.24 23.44 -7.58
C PRO A 213 18.01 24.67 -7.12
N ASP A 214 17.39 25.86 -7.16
CA ASP A 214 17.96 27.12 -6.68
C ASP A 214 18.02 27.26 -5.15
N SER A 215 17.29 26.41 -4.42
CA SER A 215 17.29 26.45 -2.95
C SER A 215 18.60 26.00 -2.32
N ARG A 216 19.49 25.37 -3.09
CA ARG A 216 20.81 24.91 -2.61
C ARG A 216 21.82 26.04 -2.43
N THR A 217 21.51 27.26 -2.88
CA THR A 217 22.39 28.42 -2.82
C THR A 217 21.96 29.51 -1.83
N GLY A 218 20.88 29.31 -1.08
CA GLY A 218 20.34 30.29 -0.14
C GLY A 218 20.26 29.78 1.30
N ASP A 219 20.94 30.47 2.22
CA ASP A 219 20.99 30.18 3.67
C ASP A 219 19.67 30.48 4.44
N ASP A 220 18.51 30.53 3.77
CA ASP A 220 17.25 30.92 4.42
C ASP A 220 16.27 29.74 4.49
N PRO A 221 16.20 28.99 5.63
CA PRO A 221 15.28 27.90 5.82
C PRO A 221 13.80 28.33 5.86
N GLU A 222 13.51 29.64 6.02
CA GLU A 222 12.14 30.16 6.02
C GLU A 222 11.58 30.34 4.61
N LYS A 223 12.42 30.57 3.62
CA LYS A 223 11.98 30.65 2.21
C LYS A 223 11.43 29.32 1.68
N LEU A 224 11.98 28.21 2.14
CA LEU A 224 11.50 26.85 1.79
C LEU A 224 10.08 26.58 2.27
N LYS A 225 9.69 27.08 3.44
CA LYS A 225 8.34 26.96 3.99
C LYS A 225 7.32 27.86 3.30
N PHE A 226 7.77 28.97 2.73
CA PHE A 226 6.89 29.98 2.13
C PHE A 226 6.61 29.78 0.63
N CYS A 227 7.49 29.11 -0.11
CA CYS A 227 7.26 28.87 -1.55
C CYS A 227 6.03 28.01 -1.83
N GLY A 228 5.71 27.03 -0.98
CA GLY A 228 4.50 26.22 -1.12
C GLY A 228 3.21 26.96 -0.76
N ALA A 229 3.24 27.84 0.24
CA ALA A 229 2.05 28.58 0.70
C ALA A 229 1.79 29.84 -0.15
N GLY A 230 2.82 30.46 -0.73
CA GLY A 230 2.69 31.68 -1.54
C GLY A 230 2.22 31.44 -2.98
N ALA A 231 2.33 30.21 -3.48
CA ALA A 231 1.86 29.83 -4.82
C ALA A 231 0.35 29.50 -4.88
N ILE A 232 -0.33 29.46 -3.73
CA ILE A 232 -1.78 29.25 -3.69
C ILE A 232 -2.49 30.54 -4.05
N ASN A 233 -2.51 30.86 -5.32
CA ASN A 233 -3.40 31.86 -5.84
C ASN A 233 -4.83 31.28 -5.78
N LEU A 234 -5.80 32.02 -5.22
CA LEU A 234 -7.21 31.59 -5.08
C LEU A 234 -7.88 31.23 -6.42
N GLN A 235 -7.23 31.47 -7.55
CA GLN A 235 -7.64 31.06 -8.88
C GLN A 235 -7.35 29.57 -9.16
N ASP A 236 -6.47 28.91 -8.38
CA ASP A 236 -6.08 27.51 -8.59
C ASP A 236 -6.90 26.50 -7.80
N ARG A 237 -8.20 26.71 -7.68
CA ARG A 237 -9.10 25.71 -7.06
C ARG A 237 -8.98 24.33 -7.73
N GLN A 238 -8.65 24.29 -9.00
CA GLN A 238 -8.42 23.05 -9.77
C GLN A 238 -7.21 22.25 -9.23
N ASN A 239 -6.23 22.94 -8.65
CA ASN A 239 -5.00 22.34 -8.14
C ASN A 239 -5.00 22.14 -6.62
N TYR A 240 -6.06 22.58 -5.92
CA TYR A 240 -6.10 22.55 -4.45
C TYR A 240 -5.84 21.16 -3.87
N ALA A 241 -6.38 20.12 -4.50
CA ALA A 241 -6.20 18.73 -4.07
C ALA A 241 -4.74 18.29 -4.14
N VAL A 242 -4.04 18.67 -5.21
CA VAL A 242 -2.61 18.38 -5.42
C VAL A 242 -1.76 19.16 -4.41
N LEU A 243 -2.06 20.44 -4.24
CA LEU A 243 -1.35 21.31 -3.29
C LEU A 243 -1.50 20.81 -1.84
N MET A 244 -2.68 20.31 -1.46
CA MET A 244 -2.88 19.72 -0.14
C MET A 244 -2.06 18.46 0.09
N ARG A 245 -1.91 17.59 -0.95
CA ARG A 245 -1.02 16.43 -0.84
C ARG A 245 0.44 16.82 -0.70
N ILE A 246 0.89 17.76 -1.51
CA ILE A 246 2.25 18.29 -1.43
C ILE A 246 2.52 18.87 -0.04
N ALA A 247 1.62 19.70 0.48
CA ALA A 247 1.76 20.32 1.80
C ALA A 247 1.83 19.27 2.90
N LEU A 248 0.96 18.24 2.86
CA LEU A 248 1.00 17.14 3.80
C LEU A 248 2.33 16.40 3.73
N LEU A 249 2.69 15.87 2.55
CA LEU A 249 3.90 15.05 2.39
C LEU A 249 5.17 15.83 2.77
N SER A 250 5.25 17.11 2.39
CA SER A 250 6.40 17.95 2.73
C SER A 250 6.50 18.33 4.21
N SER A 251 5.43 18.10 4.99
CA SER A 251 5.42 18.34 6.45
C SER A 251 5.86 17.12 7.27
N LEU A 252 6.12 15.99 6.62
CA LEU A 252 6.43 14.72 7.27
C LEU A 252 7.92 14.41 7.23
N ASP A 253 8.39 13.76 8.29
CA ASP A 253 9.66 13.06 8.30
C ASP A 253 9.46 11.60 7.84
N ALA A 254 10.53 10.97 7.30
CA ALA A 254 10.45 9.59 6.81
C ALA A 254 10.08 8.55 7.89
N ALA A 255 10.31 8.88 9.15
CA ALA A 255 9.95 8.04 10.30
C ALA A 255 8.50 8.24 10.78
N ASP A 256 7.82 9.29 10.32
CA ASP A 256 6.45 9.58 10.77
C ASP A 256 5.47 8.50 10.33
N SER A 257 4.47 8.26 11.18
CA SER A 257 3.40 7.32 10.91
C SER A 257 2.07 7.86 11.42
N THR A 258 1.08 7.95 10.54
CA THR A 258 -0.25 8.49 10.87
C THR A 258 -1.37 7.53 10.49
N SER A 259 -2.53 7.67 11.12
CA SER A 259 -3.70 6.82 10.87
C SER A 259 -4.37 7.05 9.52
N SER A 260 -3.98 8.09 8.78
CA SER A 260 -4.54 8.46 7.48
C SER A 260 -3.55 8.32 6.31
N LEU A 261 -2.32 7.88 6.58
CA LEU A 261 -1.26 7.75 5.59
C LEU A 261 -0.89 6.29 5.41
N GLY A 262 -1.09 5.79 4.20
CA GLY A 262 -0.74 4.45 3.75
C GLY A 262 0.22 4.49 2.57
N PHE A 263 0.19 3.46 1.73
CA PHE A 263 1.07 3.38 0.56
C PHE A 263 0.61 2.33 -0.45
N ARG A 264 1.14 2.42 -1.65
CA ARG A 264 1.09 1.37 -2.69
C ARG A 264 2.42 1.26 -3.40
N CYS A 265 2.65 0.14 -4.09
CA CYS A 265 3.88 -0.10 -4.81
C CYS A 265 3.71 0.08 -6.32
N VAL A 266 4.83 0.35 -7.00
CA VAL A 266 4.94 0.32 -8.46
C VAL A 266 6.06 -0.61 -8.88
N ARG A 267 5.99 -1.10 -10.12
CA ARG A 267 7.04 -1.89 -10.77
C ARG A 267 7.41 -1.24 -12.10
N SER A 268 8.68 -1.26 -12.42
CA SER A 268 9.13 -0.89 -13.76
C SER A 268 8.65 -1.96 -14.76
N LEU A 269 8.15 -1.52 -15.90
CA LEU A 269 7.86 -2.42 -17.01
C LEU A 269 9.03 -2.40 -17.99
N PRO A 270 9.35 -3.53 -18.62
CA PRO A 270 10.36 -3.55 -19.66
C PRO A 270 10.07 -2.51 -20.74
N THR A 271 11.09 -1.81 -21.18
CA THR A 271 10.98 -0.92 -22.34
C THR A 271 10.63 -1.79 -23.55
N GLU A 272 9.53 -1.52 -24.23
CA GLU A 272 9.28 -2.18 -25.51
C GLU A 272 10.40 -1.73 -26.44
N THR A 273 11.26 -2.68 -26.80
CA THR A 273 12.22 -2.47 -27.90
C THR A 273 11.38 -2.35 -29.17
N PRO A 274 11.55 -1.28 -29.97
CA PRO A 274 10.79 -1.07 -31.20
C PRO A 274 11.04 -2.18 -32.22
#